data_853b9e6c8c3850dab195176fa63da210
#
_entry.id   853b9e6c8c3850dab195176fa63da210
#
_cell.length_a   1.000
_cell.length_b   1.000
_cell.length_c   1.000
_cell.angle_alpha   90.00
_cell.angle_beta   90.00
_cell.angle_gamma   90.00
#
_symmetry.space_group_name_H-M   'P 1'
#
loop_
_entity.id
_entity.type
_entity.pdbx_description
1 polymer ?
#
loop_
_entity_poly.entity_id
_entity_poly.type
_entity_poly.pdbx_seq_one_letter_code
_entity_poly.pdbx_strand_id
1 'polypeptide(L)'
;MTLYLTQDEVKDVLDMTSSLEAVEGGFREMGNENIEMPPRVYLHFEKGVLIAMPAYMPGLNAAGTKIVTVHPGNKQSNGLPAVIARIVLNSPENGVPLAILDGTYITALRTGAAGATGIKYLSREDSKVAGVCGTGVQGRSQVMGLMEVRPNIEKVKVSL
;
A
#
# COMPACT_ATOMS: atom_id res chain seq x y z
N MET A 1 25.18 -3.91 5.69
CA MET A 1 24.38 -3.67 6.92
C MET A 1 22.92 -3.59 6.49
N THR A 2 22.01 -4.32 7.14
CA THR A 2 20.57 -4.27 6.85
C THR A 2 19.94 -3.14 7.64
N LEU A 3 19.15 -2.27 7.00
CA LEU A 3 18.38 -1.22 7.67
C LEU A 3 17.14 -1.84 8.35
N TYR A 4 16.78 -1.32 9.51
CA TYR A 4 15.51 -1.62 10.15
C TYR A 4 14.75 -0.30 10.35
N LEU A 5 13.57 -0.16 9.71
CA LEU A 5 12.77 1.05 9.81
C LEU A 5 11.45 0.78 10.54
N THR A 6 11.25 1.52 11.61
CA THR A 6 10.00 1.56 12.37
C THR A 6 8.88 2.25 11.59
N GLN A 7 7.65 2.17 12.08
CA GLN A 7 6.51 2.84 11.43
C GLN A 7 6.69 4.36 11.40
N ASP A 8 7.26 4.96 12.44
CA ASP A 8 7.42 6.41 12.51
C ASP A 8 8.52 6.88 11.56
N GLU A 9 9.65 6.19 11.49
CA GLU A 9 10.70 6.48 10.49
C GLU A 9 10.17 6.31 9.05
N VAL A 10 9.30 5.34 8.79
CA VAL A 10 8.65 5.20 7.48
C VAL A 10 7.72 6.38 7.18
N LYS A 11 6.97 6.87 8.17
CA LYS A 11 6.10 8.06 7.99
C LYS A 11 6.90 9.34 7.72
N ASP A 12 8.09 9.47 8.30
CA ASP A 12 8.94 10.65 8.12
C ASP A 12 9.48 10.78 6.69
N VAL A 13 9.55 9.66 5.94
CA VAL A 13 10.14 9.63 4.60
C VAL A 13 9.16 9.30 3.48
N LEU A 14 7.94 8.88 3.79
CA LEU A 14 6.96 8.43 2.81
C LEU A 14 5.62 9.16 2.96
N ASP A 15 5.24 9.91 1.94
CA ASP A 15 3.98 10.61 1.82
C ASP A 15 3.08 10.06 0.69
N MET A 16 1.92 10.68 0.47
CA MET A 16 0.98 10.23 -0.58
C MET A 16 1.53 10.54 -1.97
N THR A 17 2.22 11.67 -2.17
CA THR A 17 2.78 12.08 -3.46
C THR A 17 3.81 11.06 -3.95
N SER A 18 4.82 10.78 -3.13
CA SER A 18 5.86 9.79 -3.44
C SER A 18 5.30 8.37 -3.59
N SER A 19 4.28 8.03 -2.79
CA SER A 19 3.58 6.75 -2.92
C SER A 19 2.80 6.63 -4.23
N LEU A 20 2.19 7.72 -4.69
CA LEU A 20 1.47 7.77 -5.97
C LEU A 20 2.44 7.57 -7.15
N GLU A 21 3.57 8.27 -7.14
CA GLU A 21 4.61 8.11 -8.16
C GLU A 21 5.14 6.68 -8.22
N ALA A 22 5.46 6.09 -7.07
CA ALA A 22 5.95 4.72 -6.97
C ALA A 22 4.93 3.68 -7.46
N VAL A 23 3.66 3.84 -7.09
CA VAL A 23 2.58 2.93 -7.49
C VAL A 23 2.27 3.07 -8.98
N GLU A 24 2.24 4.29 -9.50
CA GLU A 24 2.05 4.53 -10.94
C GLU A 24 3.21 3.95 -11.76
N GLY A 25 4.45 4.08 -11.28
CA GLY A 25 5.61 3.42 -11.85
C GLY A 25 5.47 1.88 -11.85
N GLY A 26 5.04 1.30 -10.74
CA GLY A 26 4.78 -0.13 -10.65
C GLY A 26 3.68 -0.62 -11.59
N PHE A 27 2.59 0.14 -11.77
CA PHE A 27 1.56 -0.19 -12.76
C PHE A 27 2.07 -0.10 -14.20
N ARG A 28 2.98 0.84 -14.49
CA ARG A 28 3.61 0.94 -15.82
C ARG A 28 4.50 -0.27 -16.10
N GLU A 29 5.33 -0.68 -15.14
CA GLU A 29 6.14 -1.89 -15.26
C GLU A 29 5.27 -3.15 -15.45
N MET A 30 4.14 -3.23 -14.72
CA MET A 30 3.18 -4.32 -14.87
C MET A 30 2.53 -4.32 -16.27
N GLY A 31 2.16 -3.15 -16.79
CA GLY A 31 1.61 -3.00 -18.14
C GLY A 31 2.61 -3.36 -19.24
N ASN A 32 3.89 -3.21 -18.98
CA ASN A 32 4.99 -3.61 -19.86
C ASN A 32 5.42 -5.08 -19.68
N GLU A 33 4.71 -5.84 -18.84
CA GLU A 33 5.08 -7.22 -18.49
C GLU A 33 6.50 -7.36 -17.89
N ASN A 34 7.02 -6.28 -17.31
CA ASN A 34 8.37 -6.22 -16.72
C ASN A 34 8.31 -6.37 -15.19
N ILE A 35 7.56 -7.36 -14.73
CA ILE A 35 7.39 -7.65 -13.30
C ILE A 35 7.23 -9.16 -13.08
N GLU A 36 7.90 -9.69 -12.07
CA GLU A 36 7.66 -11.02 -11.56
C GLU A 36 6.92 -10.93 -10.23
N MET A 37 5.64 -11.29 -10.24
CA MET A 37 4.77 -11.25 -9.07
C MET A 37 3.91 -12.52 -9.03
N PRO A 38 4.40 -13.59 -8.39
CA PRO A 38 3.65 -14.84 -8.28
C PRO A 38 2.37 -14.66 -7.45
N PRO A 39 1.43 -15.62 -7.54
CA PRO A 39 0.23 -15.62 -6.70
C PRO A 39 0.56 -15.49 -5.21
N ARG A 40 -0.28 -14.79 -4.49
CA ARG A 40 -0.15 -14.62 -3.04
C ARG A 40 -0.28 -15.95 -2.33
N VAL A 41 0.53 -16.15 -1.30
CA VAL A 41 0.40 -17.32 -0.41
C VAL A 41 -0.43 -16.94 0.81
N TYR A 42 -1.45 -17.73 1.09
CA TYR A 42 -2.37 -17.52 2.21
C TYR A 42 -2.19 -18.63 3.25
N LEU A 43 -2.01 -18.25 4.51
CA LEU A 43 -2.06 -19.16 5.65
C LEU A 43 -3.23 -18.71 6.54
N HIS A 44 -4.24 -19.57 6.62
CA HIS A 44 -5.44 -19.29 7.41
C HIS A 44 -5.25 -19.70 8.87
N PHE A 45 -5.54 -18.79 9.78
CA PHE A 45 -5.60 -19.02 11.22
C PHE A 45 -7.06 -19.05 11.66
N GLU A 46 -7.33 -19.55 12.85
CA GLU A 46 -8.68 -19.55 13.42
C GLU A 46 -9.27 -18.12 13.50
N LYS A 47 -8.44 -17.09 13.80
CA LYS A 47 -8.87 -15.71 14.01
C LYS A 47 -8.34 -14.71 13.00
N GLY A 48 -7.75 -15.19 11.91
CA GLY A 48 -7.15 -14.29 10.92
C GLY A 48 -6.46 -15.01 9.77
N VAL A 49 -5.69 -14.24 9.02
CA VAL A 49 -4.93 -14.75 7.88
C VAL A 49 -3.57 -14.07 7.81
N LEU A 50 -2.55 -14.85 7.43
CA LEU A 50 -1.25 -14.31 6.99
C LEU A 50 -1.17 -14.41 5.48
N ILE A 51 -0.69 -13.36 4.82
CA ILE A 51 -0.52 -13.30 3.38
C ILE A 51 0.93 -12.93 3.08
N ALA A 52 1.64 -13.77 2.33
CA ALA A 52 2.96 -13.46 1.79
C ALA A 52 2.83 -13.01 0.34
N MET A 53 3.48 -11.90 0.01
CA MET A 53 3.33 -11.20 -1.26
C MET A 53 4.71 -10.84 -1.81
N PRO A 54 5.44 -11.79 -2.42
CA PRO A 54 6.71 -11.51 -3.08
C PRO A 54 6.49 -10.76 -4.39
N ALA A 55 7.47 -9.94 -4.78
CA ALA A 55 7.53 -9.29 -6.08
C ALA A 55 8.97 -8.92 -6.43
N TYR A 56 9.27 -8.95 -7.72
CA TYR A 56 10.50 -8.45 -8.30
C TYR A 56 10.19 -7.57 -9.51
N MET A 57 10.76 -6.38 -9.54
CA MET A 57 10.64 -5.41 -10.62
C MET A 57 12.03 -5.09 -11.18
N PRO A 58 12.45 -5.76 -12.28
CA PRO A 58 13.76 -5.55 -12.88
C PRO A 58 14.05 -4.09 -13.23
N GLY A 59 13.08 -3.38 -13.84
CA GLY A 59 13.25 -1.98 -14.25
C GLY A 59 13.52 -1.01 -13.10
N LEU A 60 13.15 -1.38 -11.87
CA LEU A 60 13.40 -0.59 -10.65
C LEU A 60 14.52 -1.19 -9.79
N ASN A 61 15.14 -2.29 -10.24
CA ASN A 61 16.09 -3.08 -9.45
C ASN A 61 15.61 -3.38 -8.02
N ALA A 62 14.31 -3.70 -7.87
CA ALA A 62 13.66 -3.85 -6.59
C ALA A 62 13.06 -5.25 -6.42
N ALA A 63 13.52 -5.98 -5.40
CA ALA A 63 12.99 -7.27 -5.02
C ALA A 63 12.61 -7.29 -3.54
N GLY A 64 11.52 -7.95 -3.19
CA GLY A 64 11.15 -8.06 -1.79
C GLY A 64 9.88 -8.85 -1.55
N THR A 65 9.53 -8.96 -0.29
CA THR A 65 8.32 -9.65 0.14
C THR A 65 7.62 -8.83 1.21
N LYS A 66 6.33 -8.57 1.02
CA LYS A 66 5.47 -8.09 2.09
C LYS A 66 4.80 -9.29 2.77
N ILE A 67 4.93 -9.37 4.08
CA ILE A 67 4.17 -10.26 4.92
C ILE A 67 3.15 -9.42 5.68
N VAL A 68 1.86 -9.72 5.50
CA VAL A 68 0.77 -9.01 6.15
C VAL A 68 -0.15 -9.98 6.87
N THR A 69 -0.53 -9.67 8.09
CA THR A 69 -1.55 -10.39 8.85
C THR A 69 -2.81 -9.55 8.97
N VAL A 70 -3.96 -10.19 8.85
CA VAL A 70 -5.27 -9.56 9.04
C VAL A 70 -6.03 -10.31 10.13
N HIS A 71 -6.26 -9.62 11.24
CA HIS A 71 -7.02 -10.12 12.39
C HIS A 71 -8.12 -9.11 12.73
N PRO A 72 -9.35 -9.27 12.20
CA PRO A 72 -10.43 -8.29 12.36
C PRO A 72 -10.78 -7.96 13.81
N GLY A 73 -10.65 -8.92 14.72
CA GLY A 73 -10.92 -8.77 16.14
C GLY A 73 -9.83 -8.05 16.97
N ASN A 74 -8.67 -7.79 16.38
CA ASN A 74 -7.50 -7.25 17.13
C ASN A 74 -7.81 -5.97 17.91
N LYS A 75 -8.55 -5.04 17.30
CA LYS A 75 -8.86 -3.75 17.93
C LYS A 75 -9.65 -3.93 19.22
N GLN A 76 -10.62 -4.84 19.21
CA GLN A 76 -11.49 -5.09 20.35
C GLN A 76 -10.84 -5.97 21.42
N SER A 77 -10.08 -7.00 21.00
CA SER A 77 -9.53 -8.00 21.91
C SER A 77 -8.14 -7.66 22.45
N ASN A 78 -7.33 -6.95 21.67
CA ASN A 78 -5.91 -6.75 21.98
C ASN A 78 -5.45 -5.28 21.90
N GLY A 79 -6.32 -4.35 21.50
CA GLY A 79 -5.93 -2.94 21.27
C GLY A 79 -4.97 -2.74 20.09
N LEU A 80 -4.80 -3.77 19.24
CA LEU A 80 -3.88 -3.76 18.10
C LEU A 80 -4.60 -3.42 16.79
N PRO A 81 -3.87 -2.94 15.76
CA PRO A 81 -4.43 -2.80 14.43
C PRO A 81 -4.93 -4.14 13.87
N ALA A 82 -6.03 -4.10 13.11
CA ALA A 82 -6.54 -5.29 12.43
C ALA A 82 -5.56 -5.78 11.32
N VAL A 83 -4.78 -4.90 10.76
CA VAL A 83 -3.77 -5.19 9.73
C VAL A 83 -2.40 -4.82 10.27
N ILE A 84 -1.48 -5.77 10.27
CA ILE A 84 -0.08 -5.57 10.66
C ILE A 84 0.79 -6.15 9.55
N ALA A 85 1.80 -5.40 9.11
CA ALA A 85 2.65 -5.86 8.02
C ALA A 85 4.13 -5.54 8.25
N ARG A 86 4.98 -6.36 7.62
CA ARG A 86 6.42 -6.12 7.45
C ARG A 86 6.79 -6.31 5.99
N ILE A 87 7.78 -5.55 5.53
CA ILE A 87 8.35 -5.67 4.20
C ILE A 87 9.83 -5.95 4.37
N VAL A 88 10.31 -6.96 3.65
CA VAL A 88 11.74 -7.25 3.51
C VAL A 88 12.14 -6.92 2.09
N LEU A 89 13.14 -6.05 1.95
CA LEU A 89 13.77 -5.74 0.67
C LEU A 89 15.09 -6.48 0.56
N ASN A 90 15.34 -7.08 -0.58
CA ASN A 90 16.57 -7.81 -0.89
C ASN A 90 17.24 -7.21 -2.13
N SER A 91 18.56 -7.29 -2.18
CA SER A 91 19.32 -7.00 -3.39
C SER A 91 19.05 -8.09 -4.43
N PRO A 92 18.59 -7.75 -5.64
CA PRO A 92 18.45 -8.73 -6.72
C PRO A 92 19.79 -9.29 -7.20
N GLU A 93 20.88 -8.57 -6.97
CA GLU A 93 22.21 -8.95 -7.45
C GLU A 93 22.85 -10.08 -6.63
N ASN A 94 22.66 -10.06 -5.30
CA ASN A 94 23.40 -10.96 -4.40
C ASN A 94 22.55 -11.52 -3.26
N GLY A 95 21.25 -11.20 -3.21
CA GLY A 95 20.29 -11.71 -2.20
C GLY A 95 20.43 -11.10 -0.80
N VAL A 96 21.34 -10.18 -0.59
CA VAL A 96 21.54 -9.57 0.73
C VAL A 96 20.29 -8.79 1.15
N PRO A 97 19.77 -8.96 2.38
CA PRO A 97 18.70 -8.13 2.90
C PRO A 97 19.16 -6.66 3.02
N LEU A 98 18.50 -5.77 2.30
CA LEU A 98 18.78 -4.34 2.30
C LEU A 98 18.06 -3.64 3.43
N ALA A 99 16.77 -3.96 3.63
CA ALA A 99 15.96 -3.35 4.67
C ALA A 99 14.83 -4.27 5.14
N ILE A 100 14.44 -4.07 6.41
CA ILE A 100 13.20 -4.59 7.00
C ILE A 100 12.40 -3.39 7.47
N LEU A 101 11.18 -3.22 6.92
CA LEU A 101 10.37 -2.02 7.13
C LEU A 101 9.06 -2.36 7.85
N ASP A 102 8.53 -1.43 8.64
CA ASP A 102 7.12 -1.48 8.96
C ASP A 102 6.29 -1.36 7.67
N GLY A 103 5.49 -2.37 7.40
CA GLY A 103 4.63 -2.43 6.22
C GLY A 103 3.19 -1.98 6.47
N THR A 104 2.82 -1.66 7.71
CA THR A 104 1.44 -1.35 8.09
C THR A 104 1.01 -0.02 7.49
N TYR A 105 1.80 1.02 7.71
CA TYR A 105 1.56 2.35 7.12
C TYR A 105 1.69 2.31 5.60
N ILE A 106 2.73 1.68 5.07
CA ILE A 106 2.94 1.50 3.62
C ILE A 106 1.73 0.80 2.98
N THR A 107 1.18 -0.23 3.65
CA THR A 107 0.00 -0.96 3.14
C THR A 107 -1.23 -0.05 3.01
N ALA A 108 -1.45 0.87 3.93
CA ALA A 108 -2.52 1.84 3.83
C ALA A 108 -2.27 2.84 2.69
N LEU A 109 -1.09 3.45 2.69
CA LEU A 109 -0.75 4.54 1.79
C LEU A 109 -0.71 4.09 0.32
N ARG A 110 0.00 2.98 0.02
CA ARG A 110 0.06 2.43 -1.34
C ARG A 110 -1.31 1.99 -1.88
N THR A 111 -2.26 1.63 -1.01
CA THR A 111 -3.62 1.26 -1.43
C THR A 111 -4.41 2.51 -1.81
N GLY A 112 -4.27 3.59 -1.05
CA GLY A 112 -4.80 4.90 -1.43
C GLY A 112 -4.21 5.40 -2.75
N ALA A 113 -2.89 5.28 -2.92
CA ALA A 113 -2.19 5.64 -4.15
C ALA A 113 -2.67 4.82 -5.36
N ALA A 114 -2.91 3.50 -5.18
CA ALA A 114 -3.45 2.66 -6.25
C ALA A 114 -4.86 3.10 -6.70
N GLY A 115 -5.73 3.42 -5.75
CA GLY A 115 -7.05 3.99 -6.05
C GLY A 115 -6.94 5.37 -6.71
N ALA A 116 -6.03 6.21 -6.23
CA ALA A 116 -5.78 7.52 -6.81
C ALA A 116 -5.27 7.45 -8.25
N THR A 117 -4.40 6.48 -8.57
CA THR A 117 -3.98 6.23 -9.96
C THR A 117 -5.18 5.92 -10.86
N GLY A 118 -6.09 5.04 -10.39
CA GLY A 118 -7.34 4.77 -11.11
C GLY A 118 -8.21 6.03 -11.29
N ILE A 119 -8.36 6.81 -10.23
CA ILE A 119 -9.11 8.08 -10.29
C ILE A 119 -8.45 9.06 -11.25
N LYS A 120 -7.13 9.19 -11.23
CA LYS A 120 -6.35 10.09 -12.11
C LYS A 120 -6.66 9.87 -13.58
N TYR A 121 -6.74 8.61 -13.99
CA TYR A 121 -6.90 8.26 -15.41
C TYR A 121 -8.34 7.99 -15.84
N LEU A 122 -9.24 7.63 -14.94
CA LEU A 122 -10.57 7.15 -15.28
C LEU A 122 -11.70 8.08 -14.83
N SER A 123 -11.45 9.02 -13.91
CA SER A 123 -12.48 9.95 -13.48
C SER A 123 -12.50 11.22 -14.33
N ARG A 124 -13.65 11.90 -14.39
CA ARG A 124 -13.76 13.22 -15.01
C ARG A 124 -12.94 14.24 -14.25
N GLU A 125 -12.25 15.11 -14.99
CA GLU A 125 -11.40 16.17 -14.40
C GLU A 125 -12.22 17.27 -13.70
N ASP A 126 -13.44 17.51 -14.17
CA ASP A 126 -14.38 18.52 -13.65
C ASP A 126 -15.19 18.06 -12.43
N SER A 127 -14.91 16.87 -11.91
CA SER A 127 -15.63 16.31 -10.75
C SER A 127 -15.48 17.20 -9.52
N LYS A 128 -16.60 17.50 -8.85
CA LYS A 128 -16.66 18.34 -7.63
C LYS A 128 -17.05 17.56 -6.39
N VAL A 129 -17.63 16.38 -6.58
CA VAL A 129 -18.14 15.56 -5.48
C VAL A 129 -17.63 14.14 -5.63
N ALA A 130 -17.11 13.58 -4.54
CA ALA A 130 -16.70 12.19 -4.45
C ALA A 130 -17.53 11.43 -3.41
N GLY A 131 -17.73 10.13 -3.64
CA GLY A 131 -18.32 9.21 -2.67
C GLY A 131 -17.28 8.24 -2.15
N VAL A 132 -17.29 7.99 -0.84
CA VAL A 132 -16.41 7.02 -0.17
C VAL A 132 -17.25 6.08 0.67
N CYS A 133 -17.09 4.78 0.47
CA CYS A 133 -17.70 3.76 1.32
C CYS A 133 -16.69 3.29 2.36
N GLY A 134 -17.05 3.44 3.64
CA GLY A 134 -16.22 3.10 4.78
C GLY A 134 -15.32 4.24 5.29
N THR A 135 -15.17 4.30 6.62
CA THR A 135 -14.41 5.33 7.36
C THR A 135 -13.12 4.82 8.00
N GLY A 136 -12.77 3.58 7.72
CA GLY A 136 -11.56 2.93 8.24
C GLY A 136 -10.27 3.51 7.64
N VAL A 137 -9.16 2.86 7.96
CA VAL A 137 -7.82 3.25 7.49
C VAL A 137 -7.78 3.35 5.96
N GLN A 138 -8.40 2.39 5.25
CA GLN A 138 -8.42 2.39 3.79
C GLN A 138 -9.28 3.51 3.21
N GLY A 139 -10.47 3.78 3.78
CA GLY A 139 -11.29 4.91 3.34
C GLY A 139 -10.56 6.25 3.46
N ARG A 140 -9.81 6.44 4.55
CA ARG A 140 -8.99 7.64 4.75
C ARG A 140 -7.85 7.75 3.75
N SER A 141 -7.11 6.67 3.48
CA SER A 141 -6.03 6.68 2.49
C SER A 141 -6.54 6.90 1.07
N GLN A 142 -7.76 6.40 0.73
CA GLN A 142 -8.41 6.69 -0.55
C GLN A 142 -8.74 8.18 -0.69
N VAL A 143 -9.23 8.83 0.37
CA VAL A 143 -9.48 10.28 0.35
C VAL A 143 -8.18 11.06 0.20
N MET A 144 -7.11 10.67 0.91
CA MET A 144 -5.80 11.31 0.74
C MET A 144 -5.33 11.23 -0.71
N GLY A 145 -5.38 10.05 -1.32
CA GLY A 145 -5.01 9.88 -2.73
C GLY A 145 -5.93 10.62 -3.70
N LEU A 146 -7.25 10.63 -3.44
CA LEU A 146 -8.22 11.41 -4.22
C LEU A 146 -7.85 12.89 -4.25
N MET A 147 -7.56 13.49 -3.09
CA MET A 147 -7.24 14.91 -2.98
C MET A 147 -5.93 15.27 -3.68
N GLU A 148 -4.98 14.34 -3.74
CA GLU A 148 -3.72 14.51 -4.47
C GLU A 148 -3.95 14.64 -5.98
N VAL A 149 -4.83 13.81 -6.55
CA VAL A 149 -5.04 13.74 -8.01
C VAL A 149 -6.25 14.56 -8.50
N ARG A 150 -7.14 14.96 -7.59
CA ARG A 150 -8.33 15.79 -7.88
C ARG A 150 -8.51 16.88 -6.81
N PRO A 151 -7.60 17.86 -6.74
CA PRO A 151 -7.65 18.93 -5.73
C PRO A 151 -8.90 19.81 -5.83
N ASN A 152 -9.62 19.75 -6.96
CA ASN A 152 -10.85 20.50 -7.19
C ASN A 152 -12.11 19.87 -6.58
N ILE A 153 -11.99 18.73 -5.88
CA ILE A 153 -13.11 18.13 -5.15
C ILE A 153 -13.50 19.05 -3.99
N GLU A 154 -14.75 19.47 -3.99
CA GLU A 154 -15.32 20.40 -2.99
C GLU A 154 -16.06 19.66 -1.88
N LYS A 155 -16.51 18.42 -2.15
CA LYS A 155 -17.31 17.65 -1.20
C LYS A 155 -17.02 16.17 -1.29
N VAL A 156 -16.77 15.55 -0.12
CA VAL A 156 -16.70 14.09 0.02
C VAL A 156 -17.92 13.61 0.78
N LYS A 157 -18.72 12.76 0.17
CA LYS A 157 -19.84 12.06 0.82
C LYS A 157 -19.35 10.71 1.33
N VAL A 158 -19.62 10.40 2.57
CA VAL A 158 -19.17 9.15 3.21
C VAL A 158 -20.39 8.31 3.58
N SER A 159 -20.36 7.04 3.22
CA SER A 159 -21.28 6.01 3.69
C SER A 159 -20.54 5.03 4.60
N LEU A 160 -21.19 4.57 5.66
CA LEU A 160 -20.70 3.52 6.57
C LEU A 160 -21.02 2.14 6.00
#